data_b7f14e165f0262d4b7865b4097ff12cc
#
_entry.id   b7f14e165f0262d4b7865b4097ff12cc
#
_cell.length_a   1.000
_cell.length_b   1.000
_cell.length_c   1.000
_cell.angle_alpha   90.00
_cell.angle_beta   90.00
_cell.angle_gamma   90.00
#
_symmetry.space_group_name_H-M   'P 1'
#
loop_
_entity.id
_entity.type
_entity.pdbx_description
1 polymer ?
#
loop_
_entity_poly.entity_id
_entity_poly.type
_entity_poly.pdbx_seq_one_letter_code
_entity_poly.pdbx_strand_id
1 'polypeptide(L)'
;MSDTPVVLLVGPRQAGKTTLVKQIAADSGQFRYLTLDDALTLLSAQEDPVGMVRSLDRAVIDEIQRAPGLLLAIKKSVDEDRRPGRFLLTGSANLMALPTVADSLAGRMDTLSLLPLSQSEISGQTANWLDRVFADRLPAVGSSVRGDDLVARVLRGGYPEALTRSTDRRRTAWARQYLAAMVLRDVRDIANIDKLDQLPRFLRALAQMAGQMCNYSQLGGQVGIDHKTAAKYLGIFEQMYLLKRVDVWARNRLKRMVKMPKLQFIDAGLLATLLDLTAEETQKDKTRFGHVLETFVYAELLKHASTAEGDYQLLYYRDADQVEVDVVIENAAGQVVGVEIKSSATVKASDLRGLRKLAGLAGADFKMGVLLYDGDETLPLGDNIWAAPLSTLWGT
;
A
#
# COMPACT_ATOMS: atom_id res chain seq x y z
N MET A 1 -20.42 2.82 2.94
CA MET A 1 -21.50 2.34 3.85
C MET A 1 -22.86 3.00 3.57
N SER A 2 -22.91 3.97 2.70
CA SER A 2 -24.16 4.66 2.32
C SER A 2 -25.04 3.85 1.37
N ASP A 3 -24.47 2.90 0.64
CA ASP A 3 -25.09 2.13 -0.44
C ASP A 3 -24.83 0.61 -0.35
N THR A 4 -23.89 0.18 0.46
CA THR A 4 -23.48 -1.23 0.61
C THR A 4 -23.81 -1.78 2.00
N PRO A 5 -24.45 -2.96 2.10
CA PRO A 5 -24.84 -3.54 3.40
C PRO A 5 -23.67 -3.93 4.29
N VAL A 6 -22.56 -4.43 3.70
CA VAL A 6 -21.40 -4.90 4.40
C VAL A 6 -20.16 -4.19 3.87
N VAL A 7 -19.33 -3.64 4.74
CA VAL A 7 -18.01 -3.13 4.38
C VAL A 7 -16.95 -3.91 5.16
N LEU A 8 -15.97 -4.44 4.45
CA LEU A 8 -14.82 -5.12 5.02
C LEU A 8 -13.58 -4.23 4.93
N LEU A 9 -13.04 -3.87 6.07
CA LEU A 9 -11.79 -3.11 6.18
C LEU A 9 -10.62 -4.07 6.38
N VAL A 10 -9.78 -4.21 5.35
CA VAL A 10 -8.56 -5.03 5.39
C VAL A 10 -7.31 -4.15 5.42
N GLY A 11 -6.15 -4.76 5.67
CA GLY A 11 -4.87 -4.05 5.63
C GLY A 11 -3.86 -4.61 6.63
N PRO A 12 -2.61 -4.11 6.64
CA PRO A 12 -1.58 -4.65 7.49
C PRO A 12 -1.94 -4.52 8.97
N ARG A 13 -1.37 -5.37 9.81
CA ARG A 13 -1.49 -5.23 11.27
C ARG A 13 -0.95 -3.86 11.70
N GLN A 14 -1.53 -3.29 12.75
CA GLN A 14 -1.13 -1.99 13.32
C GLN A 14 -1.24 -0.77 12.37
N ALA A 15 -1.96 -0.89 11.24
CA ALA A 15 -2.28 0.24 10.38
C ALA A 15 -3.39 1.16 10.94
N GLY A 16 -4.06 0.76 12.04
CA GLY A 16 -5.10 1.57 12.68
C GLY A 16 -6.54 1.10 12.45
N LYS A 17 -6.77 -0.08 11.85
CA LYS A 17 -8.13 -0.60 11.54
C LYS A 17 -9.06 -0.57 12.76
N THR A 18 -8.66 -1.21 13.86
CA THR A 18 -9.45 -1.25 15.10
C THR A 18 -9.73 0.16 15.66
N THR A 19 -8.76 1.07 15.58
CA THR A 19 -8.93 2.46 16.01
C THR A 19 -9.99 3.16 15.17
N LEU A 20 -9.91 3.04 13.85
CA LEU A 20 -10.84 3.66 12.92
C LEU A 20 -12.28 3.15 13.14
N VAL A 21 -12.46 1.82 13.22
CA VAL A 21 -13.82 1.28 13.36
C VAL A 21 -14.43 1.56 14.75
N LYS A 22 -13.62 1.68 15.80
CA LYS A 22 -14.06 2.14 17.12
C LYS A 22 -14.53 3.59 17.08
N GLN A 23 -13.78 4.45 16.37
CA GLN A 23 -14.16 5.84 16.21
C GLN A 23 -15.48 5.96 15.43
N ILE A 24 -15.62 5.26 14.29
CA ILE A 24 -16.86 5.24 13.51
C ILE A 24 -18.04 4.77 14.37
N ALA A 25 -17.85 3.72 15.18
CA ALA A 25 -18.91 3.23 16.07
C ALA A 25 -19.30 4.25 17.13
N ALA A 26 -18.33 4.96 17.71
CA ALA A 26 -18.56 6.00 18.73
C ALA A 26 -19.27 7.22 18.13
N ASP A 27 -18.78 7.72 16.98
CA ASP A 27 -19.30 8.95 16.34
C ASP A 27 -20.73 8.76 15.83
N SER A 28 -21.05 7.58 15.31
CA SER A 28 -22.39 7.28 14.79
C SER A 28 -23.42 6.96 15.88
N GLY A 29 -22.98 6.40 17.01
CA GLY A 29 -23.85 5.92 18.08
C GLY A 29 -24.82 4.79 17.69
N GLN A 30 -24.73 4.27 16.47
CA GLN A 30 -25.65 3.29 15.89
C GLN A 30 -25.08 1.86 15.84
N PHE A 31 -23.77 1.70 15.94
CA PHE A 31 -23.11 0.41 15.83
C PHE A 31 -22.83 -0.21 17.19
N ARG A 32 -23.19 -1.49 17.32
CA ARG A 32 -22.66 -2.32 18.40
C ARG A 32 -21.26 -2.79 18.03
N TYR A 33 -20.24 -2.39 18.81
CA TYR A 33 -18.87 -2.85 18.62
C TYR A 33 -18.65 -4.20 19.29
N LEU A 34 -18.13 -5.15 18.54
CA LEU A 34 -17.76 -6.50 18.99
C LEU A 34 -16.36 -6.82 18.50
N THR A 35 -15.51 -7.38 19.36
CA THR A 35 -14.18 -7.88 18.96
C THR A 35 -14.08 -9.36 19.22
N LEU A 36 -13.59 -10.10 18.23
CA LEU A 36 -13.34 -11.52 18.37
C LEU A 36 -12.01 -11.83 19.09
N ASP A 37 -11.29 -10.79 19.57
CA ASP A 37 -10.20 -10.94 20.53
C ASP A 37 -10.72 -11.21 21.95
N ASP A 38 -11.97 -10.83 22.24
CA ASP A 38 -12.64 -11.21 23.49
C ASP A 38 -13.07 -12.68 23.43
N ALA A 39 -12.69 -13.43 24.45
CA ALA A 39 -12.87 -14.91 24.48
C ALA A 39 -14.36 -15.30 24.49
N LEU A 40 -15.22 -14.56 25.19
CA LEU A 40 -16.65 -14.85 25.27
C LEU A 40 -17.36 -14.55 23.96
N THR A 41 -17.02 -13.41 23.34
CA THR A 41 -17.53 -13.00 22.04
C THR A 41 -17.11 -14.01 20.96
N LEU A 42 -15.85 -14.45 20.98
CA LEU A 42 -15.34 -15.48 20.06
C LEU A 42 -16.07 -16.80 20.23
N LEU A 43 -16.25 -17.28 21.47
CA LEU A 43 -16.98 -18.52 21.76
C LEU A 43 -18.42 -18.43 21.23
N SER A 44 -19.14 -17.34 21.50
CA SER A 44 -20.49 -17.13 20.98
C SER A 44 -20.54 -17.16 19.45
N ALA A 45 -19.56 -16.52 18.79
CA ALA A 45 -19.45 -16.49 17.33
C ALA A 45 -19.18 -17.87 16.72
N GLN A 46 -18.49 -18.75 17.43
CA GLN A 46 -18.17 -20.11 16.98
C GLN A 46 -19.29 -21.11 17.25
N GLU A 47 -19.95 -21.03 18.40
CA GLU A 47 -21.01 -21.97 18.82
C GLU A 47 -22.36 -21.67 18.16
N ASP A 48 -22.77 -20.38 18.06
CA ASP A 48 -24.02 -19.98 17.44
C ASP A 48 -23.86 -18.70 16.59
N PRO A 49 -23.19 -18.77 15.43
CA PRO A 49 -23.00 -17.62 14.55
C PRO A 49 -24.33 -17.03 14.06
N VAL A 50 -25.36 -17.85 13.85
CA VAL A 50 -26.68 -17.40 13.36
C VAL A 50 -27.41 -16.64 14.44
N GLY A 51 -27.48 -17.17 15.66
CA GLY A 51 -28.11 -16.49 16.79
C GLY A 51 -27.40 -15.18 17.14
N MET A 52 -26.07 -15.18 17.12
CA MET A 52 -25.30 -13.96 17.31
C MET A 52 -25.65 -12.89 16.28
N VAL A 53 -25.58 -13.19 14.98
CA VAL A 53 -25.87 -12.23 13.89
C VAL A 53 -27.31 -11.75 13.92
N ARG A 54 -28.27 -12.64 14.24
CA ARG A 54 -29.71 -12.29 14.33
C ARG A 54 -29.98 -11.26 15.42
N SER A 55 -29.17 -11.21 16.48
CA SER A 55 -29.30 -10.21 17.57
C SER A 55 -28.75 -8.83 17.20
N LEU A 56 -28.17 -8.66 16.00
CA LEU A 56 -27.47 -7.44 15.59
C LEU A 56 -28.27 -6.70 14.51
N ASP A 57 -28.58 -5.45 14.74
CA ASP A 57 -29.12 -4.54 13.72
C ASP A 57 -28.01 -3.92 12.89
N ARG A 58 -27.12 -3.16 13.56
CA ARG A 58 -25.88 -2.62 12.99
C ARG A 58 -24.70 -2.97 13.89
N ALA A 59 -23.64 -3.54 13.32
CA ALA A 59 -22.49 -3.96 14.12
C ALA A 59 -21.16 -3.71 13.42
N VAL A 60 -20.17 -3.37 14.26
CA VAL A 60 -18.76 -3.52 13.94
C VAL A 60 -18.30 -4.86 14.50
N ILE A 61 -17.73 -5.71 13.65
CA ILE A 61 -17.12 -7.00 14.06
C ILE A 61 -15.64 -6.97 13.72
N ASP A 62 -14.83 -6.81 14.76
CA ASP A 62 -13.37 -6.69 14.65
C ASP A 62 -12.71 -8.07 14.68
N GLU A 63 -11.69 -8.30 13.83
CA GLU A 63 -10.92 -9.54 13.66
C GLU A 63 -11.78 -10.74 13.17
N ILE A 64 -12.65 -10.51 12.17
CA ILE A 64 -13.64 -11.49 11.65
C ILE A 64 -13.01 -12.82 11.22
N GLN A 65 -11.71 -12.86 10.84
CA GLN A 65 -11.01 -14.08 10.46
C GLN A 65 -10.93 -15.13 11.58
N ARG A 66 -11.14 -14.73 12.85
CA ARG A 66 -11.15 -15.66 13.99
C ARG A 66 -12.40 -16.53 14.08
N ALA A 67 -13.50 -16.09 13.43
CA ALA A 67 -14.74 -16.86 13.32
C ALA A 67 -15.32 -16.76 11.89
N PRO A 68 -14.72 -17.44 10.90
CA PRO A 68 -15.16 -17.33 9.48
C PRO A 68 -16.62 -17.77 9.26
N GLY A 69 -17.16 -18.61 10.13
CA GLY A 69 -18.56 -19.04 10.10
C GLY A 69 -19.58 -17.89 10.20
N LEU A 70 -19.19 -16.75 10.83
CA LEU A 70 -20.03 -15.57 10.87
C LEU A 70 -20.33 -14.99 9.48
N LEU A 71 -19.44 -15.16 8.51
CA LEU A 71 -19.64 -14.61 7.16
C LEU A 71 -20.87 -15.21 6.46
N LEU A 72 -21.13 -16.51 6.66
CA LEU A 72 -22.33 -17.17 6.15
C LEU A 72 -23.60 -16.69 6.87
N ALA A 73 -23.51 -16.47 8.17
CA ALA A 73 -24.64 -15.93 8.95
C ALA A 73 -24.94 -14.48 8.56
N ILE A 74 -23.91 -13.65 8.35
CA ILE A 74 -24.02 -12.27 7.85
C ILE A 74 -24.64 -12.27 6.47
N LYS A 75 -24.18 -13.14 5.55
CA LYS A 75 -24.77 -13.29 4.21
C LYS A 75 -26.28 -13.51 4.30
N LYS A 76 -26.72 -14.52 5.08
CA LYS A 76 -28.13 -14.83 5.26
C LYS A 76 -28.91 -13.62 5.79
N SER A 77 -28.39 -12.97 6.83
CA SER A 77 -29.01 -11.80 7.43
C SER A 77 -29.15 -10.62 6.45
N VAL A 78 -28.14 -10.41 5.59
CA VAL A 78 -28.15 -9.36 4.56
C VAL A 78 -29.07 -9.72 3.39
N ASP A 79 -29.24 -11.00 3.05
CA ASP A 79 -30.20 -11.44 2.04
C ASP A 79 -31.65 -11.20 2.48
N GLU A 80 -31.94 -11.28 3.77
CA GLU A 80 -33.24 -10.98 4.38
C GLU A 80 -33.48 -9.47 4.55
N ASP A 81 -32.41 -8.70 4.81
CA ASP A 81 -32.47 -7.25 5.02
C ASP A 81 -31.24 -6.55 4.43
N ARG A 82 -31.38 -5.98 3.24
CA ARG A 82 -30.33 -5.33 2.44
C ARG A 82 -30.09 -3.85 2.75
N ARG A 83 -30.55 -3.35 3.89
CA ARG A 83 -30.29 -1.95 4.26
C ARG A 83 -28.77 -1.65 4.23
N PRO A 84 -28.34 -0.52 3.67
CA PRO A 84 -26.94 -0.13 3.67
C PRO A 84 -26.37 0.05 5.09
N GLY A 85 -25.07 -0.18 5.24
CA GLY A 85 -24.35 0.09 6.47
C GLY A 85 -24.74 -0.79 7.65
N ARG A 86 -25.12 -2.05 7.43
CA ARG A 86 -25.46 -2.98 8.52
C ARG A 86 -24.23 -3.51 9.24
N PHE A 87 -23.21 -3.91 8.48
CA PHE A 87 -22.02 -4.53 9.08
C PHE A 87 -20.75 -3.83 8.60
N LEU A 88 -19.89 -3.46 9.55
CA LEU A 88 -18.54 -3.03 9.31
C LEU A 88 -17.61 -4.08 9.91
N LEU A 89 -16.91 -4.80 9.05
CA LEU A 89 -16.02 -5.90 9.43
C LEU A 89 -14.58 -5.42 9.35
N THR A 90 -13.72 -5.90 10.27
CA THR A 90 -12.27 -5.79 10.04
C THR A 90 -11.66 -7.17 9.95
N GLY A 91 -10.57 -7.26 9.20
CA GLY A 91 -9.80 -8.47 9.10
C GLY A 91 -8.35 -8.23 8.76
N SER A 92 -7.52 -9.23 9.07
CA SER A 92 -6.17 -9.25 8.53
C SER A 92 -6.22 -9.49 7.01
N ALA A 93 -5.13 -9.14 6.32
CA ALA A 93 -4.98 -9.24 4.88
C ALA A 93 -5.41 -10.58 4.26
N ASN A 94 -5.26 -11.65 5.01
CA ASN A 94 -5.49 -13.01 4.54
C ASN A 94 -6.96 -13.40 4.38
N LEU A 95 -7.89 -12.62 4.91
CA LEU A 95 -9.31 -12.96 4.88
C LEU A 95 -9.84 -13.14 3.46
N MET A 96 -9.40 -12.28 2.52
CA MET A 96 -9.82 -12.34 1.11
C MET A 96 -9.24 -13.55 0.35
N ALA A 97 -8.18 -14.17 0.87
CA ALA A 97 -7.63 -15.39 0.30
C ALA A 97 -8.40 -16.66 0.71
N LEU A 98 -9.35 -16.55 1.64
CA LEU A 98 -10.21 -17.66 2.03
C LEU A 98 -11.35 -17.82 0.99
N PRO A 99 -11.45 -18.97 0.30
CA PRO A 99 -12.51 -19.20 -0.70
C PRO A 99 -13.92 -18.95 -0.15
N THR A 100 -14.13 -19.30 1.13
CA THR A 100 -15.42 -19.10 1.82
C THR A 100 -15.84 -17.64 1.95
N VAL A 101 -14.89 -16.70 1.96
CA VAL A 101 -15.16 -15.27 2.07
C VAL A 101 -15.53 -14.68 0.72
N ALA A 102 -14.73 -14.98 -0.30
CA ALA A 102 -14.95 -14.47 -1.65
C ALA A 102 -16.32 -14.91 -2.20
N ASP A 103 -16.72 -16.17 -1.96
CA ASP A 103 -17.97 -16.72 -2.46
C ASP A 103 -19.20 -16.31 -1.63
N SER A 104 -19.03 -16.08 -0.31
CA SER A 104 -20.19 -15.89 0.57
C SER A 104 -20.81 -14.50 0.46
N LEU A 105 -20.02 -13.44 0.24
CA LEU A 105 -20.48 -12.04 0.26
C LEU A 105 -20.33 -11.33 -1.09
N ALA A 106 -20.10 -12.05 -2.18
CA ALA A 106 -20.01 -11.47 -3.52
C ALA A 106 -21.28 -10.65 -3.87
N GLY A 107 -21.11 -9.40 -4.30
CA GLY A 107 -22.18 -8.45 -4.61
C GLY A 107 -22.95 -7.91 -3.40
N ARG A 108 -22.47 -8.13 -2.17
CA ARG A 108 -23.07 -7.65 -0.91
C ARG A 108 -22.08 -6.89 -0.04
N MET A 109 -20.81 -6.96 -0.37
CA MET A 109 -19.70 -6.44 0.43
C MET A 109 -18.72 -5.65 -0.43
N ASP A 110 -18.39 -4.47 0.03
CA ASP A 110 -17.25 -3.70 -0.46
C ASP A 110 -16.06 -3.95 0.43
N THR A 111 -14.87 -4.01 -0.20
CA THR A 111 -13.61 -4.19 0.51
C THR A 111 -12.77 -2.94 0.39
N LEU A 112 -12.40 -2.37 1.52
CA LEU A 112 -11.53 -1.21 1.61
C LEU A 112 -10.19 -1.62 2.24
N SER A 113 -9.10 -1.12 1.67
CA SER A 113 -7.75 -1.37 2.18
C SER A 113 -7.26 -0.17 2.99
N LEU A 114 -7.05 -0.35 4.29
CA LEU A 114 -6.40 0.65 5.15
C LEU A 114 -4.90 0.38 5.17
N LEU A 115 -4.15 1.24 4.52
CA LEU A 115 -2.68 1.23 4.52
C LEU A 115 -2.13 2.04 5.71
N PRO A 116 -0.81 1.98 6.01
CA PRO A 116 -0.19 2.91 6.92
C PRO A 116 -0.44 4.36 6.51
N LEU A 117 -0.43 5.30 7.45
CA LEU A 117 -0.76 6.70 7.20
C LEU A 117 0.07 7.30 6.06
N SER A 118 -0.58 8.04 5.17
CA SER A 118 0.07 8.88 4.17
C SER A 118 0.64 10.13 4.84
N GLN A 119 1.55 10.80 4.14
CA GLN A 119 2.08 12.09 4.61
C GLN A 119 0.98 13.16 4.67
N SER A 120 -0.02 13.08 3.77
CA SER A 120 -1.20 13.95 3.83
C SER A 120 -1.98 13.75 5.12
N GLU A 121 -2.29 12.50 5.49
CA GLU A 121 -2.99 12.16 6.74
C GLU A 121 -2.19 12.58 7.99
N ILE A 122 -0.87 12.34 8.00
CA ILE A 122 0.02 12.77 9.10
C ILE A 122 0.02 14.30 9.24
N SER A 123 -0.12 15.03 8.14
CA SER A 123 -0.16 16.50 8.11
C SER A 123 -1.58 17.07 8.27
N GLY A 124 -2.60 16.21 8.45
CA GLY A 124 -4.01 16.64 8.57
C GLY A 124 -4.61 17.18 7.27
N GLN A 125 -4.05 16.82 6.11
CA GLN A 125 -4.53 17.22 4.81
C GLN A 125 -5.47 16.16 4.21
N THR A 126 -6.53 16.62 3.55
CA THR A 126 -7.54 15.74 2.94
C THR A 126 -7.48 15.67 1.42
N ALA A 127 -6.69 16.56 0.80
CA ALA A 127 -6.63 16.65 -0.65
C ALA A 127 -5.92 15.44 -1.26
N ASN A 128 -6.56 14.81 -2.25
CA ASN A 128 -5.97 13.69 -2.97
C ASN A 128 -5.12 14.19 -4.15
N TRP A 129 -3.85 13.80 -4.17
CA TRP A 129 -2.91 14.22 -5.21
C TRP A 129 -3.30 13.69 -6.59
N LEU A 130 -3.76 12.44 -6.68
CA LEU A 130 -4.14 11.80 -7.96
C LEU A 130 -5.33 12.51 -8.60
N ASP A 131 -6.39 12.74 -7.84
CA ASP A 131 -7.59 13.42 -8.34
C ASP A 131 -7.26 14.83 -8.87
N ARG A 132 -6.35 15.53 -8.19
CA ARG A 132 -5.89 16.85 -8.65
C ARG A 132 -5.10 16.78 -9.94
N VAL A 133 -4.12 15.88 -10.05
CA VAL A 133 -3.27 15.77 -11.25
C VAL A 133 -4.07 15.30 -12.45
N PHE A 134 -5.02 14.39 -12.30
CA PHE A 134 -5.92 13.99 -13.38
C PHE A 134 -6.94 15.07 -13.76
N ALA A 135 -7.17 16.05 -12.87
CA ALA A 135 -7.93 17.27 -13.16
C ALA A 135 -7.04 18.42 -13.69
N ASP A 136 -5.82 18.13 -14.18
CA ASP A 136 -4.84 19.09 -14.71
C ASP A 136 -4.38 20.16 -13.68
N ARG A 137 -4.35 19.80 -12.38
CA ARG A 137 -3.94 20.67 -11.28
C ARG A 137 -2.81 20.06 -10.49
N LEU A 138 -1.60 20.57 -10.64
CA LEU A 138 -0.54 20.21 -9.69
C LEU A 138 -0.80 20.91 -8.36
N PRO A 139 -0.73 20.19 -7.22
CA PRO A 139 -0.84 20.81 -5.90
C PRO A 139 0.24 21.86 -5.69
N ALA A 140 -0.14 23.02 -5.16
CA ALA A 140 0.82 24.03 -4.71
C ALA A 140 1.53 23.51 -3.45
N VAL A 141 2.77 23.97 -3.25
CA VAL A 141 3.57 23.63 -2.06
C VAL A 141 3.47 24.78 -1.07
N GLY A 142 2.84 24.58 0.05
CA GLY A 142 2.79 25.57 1.14
C GLY A 142 4.13 25.74 1.85
N SER A 143 4.84 24.64 2.11
CA SER A 143 6.22 24.61 2.60
C SER A 143 6.96 23.40 2.03
N SER A 144 8.10 23.62 1.43
CA SER A 144 8.91 22.52 0.88
C SER A 144 9.65 21.78 2.00
N VAL A 145 9.54 20.46 2.01
CA VAL A 145 10.33 19.56 2.86
C VAL A 145 11.48 19.02 2.02
N ARG A 146 12.73 19.32 2.40
CA ARG A 146 13.93 19.05 1.61
C ARG A 146 15.08 18.50 2.46
N GLY A 147 16.09 17.95 1.79
CA GLY A 147 17.35 17.54 2.43
C GLY A 147 17.15 16.58 3.59
N ASP A 148 17.73 16.90 4.75
CA ASP A 148 17.67 16.04 5.94
C ASP A 148 16.25 15.85 6.49
N ASP A 149 15.39 16.86 6.36
CA ASP A 149 13.97 16.74 6.77
C ASP A 149 13.21 15.77 5.87
N LEU A 150 13.49 15.78 4.55
CA LEU A 150 12.94 14.79 3.62
C LEU A 150 13.45 13.39 3.97
N VAL A 151 14.74 13.22 4.19
CA VAL A 151 15.34 11.94 4.59
C VAL A 151 14.69 11.43 5.87
N ALA A 152 14.58 12.27 6.89
CA ALA A 152 13.96 11.90 8.16
C ALA A 152 12.50 11.45 7.97
N ARG A 153 11.75 12.13 7.12
CA ARG A 153 10.36 11.81 6.80
C ARG A 153 10.23 10.46 6.07
N VAL A 154 11.05 10.23 5.05
CA VAL A 154 11.09 8.98 4.29
C VAL A 154 11.43 7.78 5.18
N LEU A 155 12.48 7.91 5.99
CA LEU A 155 12.94 6.82 6.87
C LEU A 155 11.98 6.52 8.03
N ARG A 156 11.10 7.46 8.38
CA ARG A 156 10.10 7.29 9.44
C ARG A 156 8.98 6.34 9.06
N GLY A 157 8.59 6.31 7.77
CA GLY A 157 7.43 5.55 7.29
C GLY A 157 6.10 6.12 7.75
N GLY A 158 5.02 5.31 7.61
CA GLY A 158 3.65 5.71 7.88
C GLY A 158 2.95 4.89 8.98
N TYR A 159 3.59 3.92 9.61
CA TYR A 159 2.93 3.15 10.66
C TYR A 159 2.64 4.00 11.90
N PRO A 160 1.36 4.07 12.37
CA PRO A 160 0.97 4.92 13.50
C PRO A 160 1.83 4.71 14.74
N GLU A 161 2.08 3.46 15.10
CA GLU A 161 2.86 3.12 16.29
C GLU A 161 4.35 3.51 16.16
N ALA A 162 4.92 3.46 14.95
CA ALA A 162 6.28 3.96 14.69
C ALA A 162 6.35 5.48 14.87
N LEU A 163 5.31 6.19 14.43
CA LEU A 163 5.24 7.66 14.51
C LEU A 163 5.18 8.17 15.95
N THR A 164 4.63 7.40 16.89
CA THR A 164 4.61 7.77 18.31
C THR A 164 5.97 7.64 19.01
N ARG A 165 6.94 6.96 18.40
CA ARG A 165 8.27 6.76 18.98
C ARG A 165 9.11 8.03 18.88
N SER A 166 9.66 8.47 19.98
CA SER A 166 10.36 9.76 20.11
C SER A 166 11.73 9.81 19.43
N THR A 167 12.39 8.66 19.21
CA THR A 167 13.72 8.59 18.60
C THR A 167 13.80 7.57 17.49
N ASP A 168 14.70 7.79 16.51
CA ASP A 168 14.94 6.88 15.39
C ASP A 168 15.33 5.48 15.86
N ARG A 169 16.17 5.40 16.90
CA ARG A 169 16.54 4.12 17.52
C ARG A 169 15.31 3.34 17.99
N ARG A 170 14.34 3.99 18.62
CA ARG A 170 13.11 3.34 19.11
C ARG A 170 12.17 2.97 17.96
N ARG A 171 12.11 3.79 16.90
CA ARG A 171 11.36 3.47 15.67
C ARG A 171 11.94 2.22 14.98
N THR A 172 13.25 2.19 14.77
CA THR A 172 13.93 1.03 14.18
C THR A 172 13.77 -0.23 15.03
N ALA A 173 13.86 -0.12 16.36
CA ALA A 173 13.64 -1.26 17.26
C ALA A 173 12.21 -1.79 17.15
N TRP A 174 11.20 -0.91 17.09
CA TRP A 174 9.83 -1.28 16.86
C TRP A 174 9.65 -1.98 15.51
N ALA A 175 10.18 -1.41 14.42
CA ALA A 175 10.07 -1.97 13.07
C ALA A 175 10.70 -3.36 12.98
N ARG A 176 11.87 -3.59 13.61
CA ARG A 176 12.50 -4.92 13.69
C ARG A 176 11.62 -5.94 14.43
N GLN A 177 11.03 -5.54 15.56
CA GLN A 177 10.13 -6.39 16.33
C GLN A 177 8.84 -6.69 15.55
N TYR A 178 8.27 -5.68 14.88
CA TYR A 178 7.10 -5.81 14.04
C TYR A 178 7.34 -6.80 12.89
N LEU A 179 8.43 -6.63 12.12
CA LEU A 179 8.80 -7.53 11.03
C LEU A 179 9.04 -8.96 11.52
N ALA A 180 9.72 -9.12 12.66
CA ALA A 180 9.95 -10.44 13.25
C ALA A 180 8.64 -11.11 13.67
N ALA A 181 7.73 -10.36 14.30
CA ALA A 181 6.42 -10.88 14.70
C ALA A 181 5.57 -11.29 13.49
N MET A 182 5.52 -10.47 12.44
CA MET A 182 4.82 -10.77 11.20
C MET A 182 5.36 -12.05 10.55
N VAL A 183 6.67 -12.12 10.34
CA VAL A 183 7.30 -13.26 9.65
C VAL A 183 7.20 -14.56 10.45
N LEU A 184 7.28 -14.51 11.78
CA LEU A 184 7.31 -15.72 12.62
C LEU A 184 5.92 -16.19 13.05
N ARG A 185 4.93 -15.31 13.20
CA ARG A 185 3.59 -15.65 13.69
C ARG A 185 2.56 -15.66 12.58
N ASP A 186 2.42 -14.56 11.85
CA ASP A 186 1.32 -14.34 10.92
C ASP A 186 1.43 -15.23 9.68
N VAL A 187 2.65 -15.56 9.28
CA VAL A 187 2.91 -16.48 8.18
C VAL A 187 2.36 -17.88 8.48
N ARG A 188 2.39 -18.35 9.74
CA ARG A 188 1.83 -19.65 10.15
C ARG A 188 0.32 -19.71 9.99
N ASP A 189 -0.35 -18.57 10.21
CA ASP A 189 -1.80 -18.45 10.04
C ASP A 189 -2.22 -18.46 8.57
N ILE A 190 -1.28 -18.12 7.66
CA ILE A 190 -1.54 -18.00 6.22
C ILE A 190 -1.23 -19.31 5.48
N ALA A 191 -0.16 -20.00 5.84
CA ALA A 191 0.28 -21.20 5.12
C ALA A 191 1.13 -22.14 5.96
N ASN A 192 0.98 -23.45 5.71
CA ASN A 192 1.97 -24.43 6.17
C ASN A 192 3.30 -24.18 5.44
N ILE A 193 4.34 -23.85 6.19
CA ILE A 193 5.67 -23.51 5.66
C ILE A 193 6.71 -24.44 6.26
N ASP A 194 7.37 -25.20 5.38
CA ASP A 194 8.37 -26.18 5.78
C ASP A 194 9.71 -25.55 6.20
N LYS A 195 9.99 -24.28 5.78
CA LYS A 195 11.27 -23.61 5.98
C LYS A 195 11.09 -22.17 6.50
N LEU A 196 10.46 -22.03 7.64
CA LEU A 196 10.20 -20.75 8.30
C LEU A 196 11.47 -19.93 8.60
N ASP A 197 12.59 -20.59 8.87
CA ASP A 197 13.89 -20.00 9.14
C ASP A 197 14.48 -19.23 7.93
N GLN A 198 14.08 -19.58 6.72
CA GLN A 198 14.55 -18.94 5.48
C GLN A 198 13.78 -17.65 5.13
N LEU A 199 12.56 -17.48 5.65
CA LEU A 199 11.70 -16.33 5.35
C LEU A 199 12.35 -14.98 5.67
N PRO A 200 12.96 -14.77 6.87
CA PRO A 200 13.60 -13.49 7.18
C PRO A 200 14.77 -13.18 6.23
N ARG A 201 15.52 -14.22 5.82
CA ARG A 201 16.64 -14.06 4.87
C ARG A 201 16.12 -13.68 3.49
N PHE A 202 15.06 -14.34 3.03
CA PHE A 202 14.46 -14.03 1.74
C PHE A 202 13.82 -12.64 1.72
N LEU A 203 13.14 -12.21 2.79
CA LEU A 203 12.60 -10.85 2.90
C LEU A 203 13.70 -9.78 2.84
N ARG A 204 14.84 -10.00 3.53
CA ARG A 204 16.00 -9.09 3.43
C ARG A 204 16.60 -9.06 2.03
N ALA A 205 16.65 -10.20 1.34
CA ALA A 205 17.12 -10.27 -0.04
C ALA A 205 16.18 -9.50 -0.99
N LEU A 206 14.86 -9.64 -0.81
CA LEU A 206 13.86 -8.86 -1.55
C LEU A 206 13.98 -7.36 -1.27
N ALA A 207 14.31 -6.95 -0.05
CA ALA A 207 14.52 -5.55 0.31
C ALA A 207 15.68 -4.91 -0.49
N GLN A 208 16.74 -5.67 -0.80
CA GLN A 208 17.83 -5.19 -1.66
C GLN A 208 17.39 -4.97 -3.12
N MET A 209 16.26 -5.55 -3.52
CA MET A 209 15.70 -5.41 -4.87
C MET A 209 14.50 -4.45 -4.92
N ALA A 210 14.23 -3.73 -3.83
CA ALA A 210 13.15 -2.73 -3.81
C ALA A 210 13.38 -1.65 -4.88
N GLY A 211 12.33 -1.26 -5.59
CA GLY A 211 12.41 -0.32 -6.70
C GLY A 211 13.02 -0.91 -7.98
N GLN A 212 13.29 -2.22 -8.05
CA GLN A 212 13.91 -2.85 -9.21
C GLN A 212 13.06 -3.99 -9.77
N MET A 213 13.28 -4.33 -11.04
CA MET A 213 12.74 -5.56 -11.60
C MET A 213 13.37 -6.76 -10.89
N CYS A 214 12.54 -7.61 -10.30
CA CYS A 214 13.01 -8.69 -9.44
C CYS A 214 12.75 -10.06 -10.07
N ASN A 215 13.82 -10.77 -10.41
CA ASN A 215 13.76 -12.21 -10.63
C ASN A 215 13.83 -12.93 -9.28
N TYR A 216 12.68 -13.03 -8.62
CA TYR A 216 12.57 -13.64 -7.29
C TYR A 216 12.97 -15.12 -7.25
N SER A 217 12.89 -15.83 -8.39
CA SER A 217 13.33 -17.23 -8.49
C SER A 217 14.85 -17.34 -8.41
N GLN A 218 15.56 -16.46 -9.11
CA GLN A 218 17.01 -16.40 -9.04
C GLN A 218 17.46 -15.94 -7.65
N LEU A 219 16.79 -14.94 -7.08
CA LEU A 219 17.06 -14.43 -5.74
C LEU A 219 16.83 -15.50 -4.68
N GLY A 220 15.74 -16.28 -4.80
CA GLY A 220 15.45 -17.42 -3.93
C GLY A 220 16.57 -18.45 -3.94
N GLY A 221 17.09 -18.80 -5.14
CA GLY A 221 18.23 -19.70 -5.28
C GLY A 221 19.49 -19.24 -4.53
N GLN A 222 19.77 -17.94 -4.50
CA GLN A 222 20.90 -17.36 -3.74
C GLN A 222 20.78 -17.52 -2.22
N VAL A 223 19.56 -17.63 -1.70
CA VAL A 223 19.28 -17.86 -0.28
C VAL A 223 18.87 -19.30 0.05
N GLY A 224 19.02 -20.23 -0.92
CA GLY A 224 18.77 -21.65 -0.73
C GLY A 224 17.29 -22.06 -0.83
N ILE A 225 16.46 -21.27 -1.53
CA ILE A 225 15.03 -21.51 -1.72
C ILE A 225 14.78 -21.82 -3.21
N ASP A 226 14.02 -22.91 -3.49
CA ASP A 226 13.58 -23.21 -4.85
C ASP A 226 12.55 -22.21 -5.39
N HIS A 227 12.35 -22.19 -6.70
CA HIS A 227 11.52 -21.18 -7.36
C HIS A 227 10.05 -21.23 -6.93
N LYS A 228 9.47 -22.41 -6.64
CA LYS A 228 8.07 -22.54 -6.21
C LYS A 228 7.89 -21.98 -4.81
N THR A 229 8.84 -22.28 -3.93
CA THR A 229 8.89 -21.76 -2.57
C THR A 229 9.10 -20.24 -2.58
N ALA A 230 10.00 -19.71 -3.43
CA ALA A 230 10.19 -18.27 -3.58
C ALA A 230 8.91 -17.55 -4.06
N ALA A 231 8.21 -18.11 -5.04
CA ALA A 231 6.92 -17.57 -5.52
C ALA A 231 5.85 -17.60 -4.44
N LYS A 232 5.75 -18.71 -3.67
CA LYS A 232 4.83 -18.85 -2.52
C LYS A 232 5.12 -17.79 -1.46
N TYR A 233 6.38 -17.62 -1.07
CA TYR A 233 6.78 -16.66 -0.03
C TYR A 233 6.54 -15.22 -0.45
N LEU A 234 6.81 -14.89 -1.72
CA LEU A 234 6.50 -13.59 -2.27
C LEU A 234 4.99 -13.29 -2.20
N GLY A 235 4.14 -14.26 -2.59
CA GLY A 235 2.68 -14.13 -2.46
C GLY A 235 2.22 -13.95 -1.01
N ILE A 236 2.86 -14.61 -0.05
CA ILE A 236 2.57 -14.42 1.39
C ILE A 236 2.94 -13.00 1.83
N PHE A 237 4.11 -12.49 1.45
CA PHE A 237 4.50 -11.12 1.79
C PHE A 237 3.58 -10.07 1.16
N GLU A 238 3.05 -10.32 -0.05
CA GLU A 238 2.01 -9.47 -0.65
C GLU A 238 0.70 -9.51 0.16
N GLN A 239 0.24 -10.70 0.54
CA GLN A 239 -0.95 -10.86 1.39
C GLN A 239 -0.80 -10.21 2.77
N MET A 240 0.44 -10.11 3.28
CA MET A 240 0.76 -9.44 4.54
C MET A 240 0.92 -7.91 4.38
N TYR A 241 0.75 -7.38 3.18
CA TYR A 241 1.00 -5.96 2.88
C TYR A 241 2.43 -5.50 3.23
N LEU A 242 3.43 -6.35 3.04
CA LEU A 242 4.84 -5.94 3.19
C LEU A 242 5.38 -5.36 1.88
N LEU A 243 4.99 -5.97 0.77
CA LEU A 243 5.44 -5.57 -0.56
C LEU A 243 4.33 -5.80 -1.60
N LYS A 244 4.55 -5.29 -2.80
CA LYS A 244 3.66 -5.45 -3.96
C LYS A 244 4.50 -5.62 -5.22
N ARG A 245 4.06 -6.50 -6.11
CA ARG A 245 4.54 -6.56 -7.49
C ARG A 245 3.79 -5.52 -8.30
N VAL A 246 4.54 -4.70 -9.01
CA VAL A 246 4.03 -3.63 -9.86
C VAL A 246 4.21 -4.05 -11.31
N ASP A 247 3.11 -4.11 -12.05
CA ASP A 247 3.13 -4.54 -13.45
C ASP A 247 3.67 -3.44 -14.35
N VAL A 248 4.20 -3.84 -15.52
CA VAL A 248 4.66 -2.89 -16.52
C VAL A 248 3.47 -2.25 -17.23
N TRP A 249 3.56 -0.95 -17.45
CA TRP A 249 2.65 -0.27 -18.37
C TRP A 249 3.04 -0.59 -19.83
N ALA A 250 2.08 -0.96 -20.63
CA ALA A 250 2.21 -1.07 -22.08
C ALA A 250 0.85 -0.77 -22.72
N ARG A 251 0.84 -0.13 -23.88
CA ARG A 251 -0.40 0.17 -24.60
C ARG A 251 -1.20 -1.11 -24.91
N ASN A 252 -0.50 -2.20 -25.24
CA ASN A 252 -1.12 -3.52 -25.37
C ASN A 252 -1.15 -4.19 -23.97
N ARG A 253 -2.35 -4.31 -23.38
CA ARG A 253 -2.57 -4.89 -22.05
C ARG A 253 -2.08 -6.34 -21.91
N LEU A 254 -2.11 -7.16 -22.97
CA LEU A 254 -1.58 -8.52 -22.94
C LEU A 254 -0.07 -8.56 -22.69
N LYS A 255 0.67 -7.55 -23.19
CA LYS A 255 2.12 -7.45 -22.95
C LYS A 255 2.46 -7.12 -21.50
N ARG A 256 1.51 -6.59 -20.70
CA ARG A 256 1.70 -6.30 -19.28
C ARG A 256 1.86 -7.57 -18.45
N MET A 257 1.16 -8.65 -18.82
CA MET A 257 1.13 -9.90 -18.05
C MET A 257 2.38 -10.76 -18.20
N VAL A 258 3.20 -10.50 -19.23
CA VAL A 258 4.35 -11.38 -19.60
C VAL A 258 5.70 -10.80 -19.14
N LYS A 259 5.74 -9.52 -18.81
CA LYS A 259 6.98 -8.84 -18.39
C LYS A 259 7.24 -9.01 -16.89
N MET A 260 8.53 -8.98 -16.54
CA MET A 260 8.98 -9.08 -15.14
C MET A 260 8.44 -7.90 -14.33
N PRO A 261 7.77 -8.13 -13.18
CA PRO A 261 7.26 -7.06 -12.34
C PRO A 261 8.39 -6.32 -11.60
N LYS A 262 8.16 -5.05 -11.28
CA LYS A 262 8.98 -4.28 -10.36
C LYS A 262 8.53 -4.57 -8.92
N LEU A 263 9.46 -4.66 -7.99
CA LEU A 263 9.14 -4.93 -6.59
C LEU A 263 9.09 -3.62 -5.81
N GLN A 264 7.98 -3.35 -5.11
CA GLN A 264 7.86 -2.18 -4.22
C GLN A 264 7.41 -2.62 -2.83
N PHE A 265 8.03 -2.04 -1.79
CA PHE A 265 7.53 -2.17 -0.42
C PHE A 265 6.41 -1.17 -0.18
N ILE A 266 5.51 -1.49 0.76
CA ILE A 266 4.34 -0.64 1.06
C ILE A 266 4.67 0.44 2.09
N ASP A 267 5.79 0.29 2.80
CA ASP A 267 6.25 1.29 3.78
C ASP A 267 7.77 1.46 3.70
N ALA A 268 8.20 2.71 3.50
CA ALA A 268 9.61 3.05 3.37
C ALA A 268 10.38 2.91 4.70
N GLY A 269 9.74 3.10 5.85
CA GLY A 269 10.37 2.94 7.16
C GLY A 269 10.70 1.47 7.46
N LEU A 270 9.80 0.54 7.10
CA LEU A 270 10.10 -0.89 7.19
C LEU A 270 11.20 -1.31 6.22
N LEU A 271 11.17 -0.78 4.98
CA LEU A 271 12.24 -1.03 4.00
C LEU A 271 13.59 -0.53 4.50
N ALA A 272 13.66 0.71 4.98
CA ALA A 272 14.89 1.30 5.54
C ALA A 272 15.45 0.44 6.69
N THR A 273 14.54 -0.09 7.55
CA THR A 273 14.93 -0.99 8.64
C THR A 273 15.51 -2.32 8.13
N LEU A 274 14.94 -2.91 7.08
CA LEU A 274 15.46 -4.15 6.45
C LEU A 274 16.82 -3.94 5.78
N LEU A 275 17.07 -2.73 5.28
CA LEU A 275 18.32 -2.32 4.64
C LEU A 275 19.35 -1.81 5.64
N ASP A 276 19.02 -1.71 6.93
CA ASP A 276 19.84 -1.05 7.96
C ASP A 276 20.25 0.37 7.53
N LEU A 277 19.38 1.10 6.80
CA LEU A 277 19.63 2.44 6.31
C LEU A 277 19.22 3.48 7.36
N THR A 278 20.18 4.31 7.78
CA THR A 278 19.99 5.43 8.71
C THR A 278 20.17 6.76 8.00
N ALA A 279 19.77 7.86 8.64
CA ALA A 279 20.03 9.21 8.10
C ALA A 279 21.52 9.46 7.89
N GLU A 280 22.38 8.98 8.80
CA GLU A 280 23.84 9.09 8.67
C GLU A 280 24.38 8.30 7.47
N GLU A 281 23.91 7.07 7.26
CA GLU A 281 24.29 6.25 6.10
C GLU A 281 23.81 6.89 4.77
N THR A 282 22.64 7.53 4.79
CA THR A 282 22.08 8.24 3.63
C THR A 282 22.96 9.42 3.19
N GLN A 283 23.57 10.13 4.15
CA GLN A 283 24.51 11.22 3.86
C GLN A 283 25.80 10.70 3.20
N LYS A 284 26.24 9.49 3.56
CA LYS A 284 27.44 8.85 2.99
C LYS A 284 27.19 8.28 1.59
N ASP A 285 26.02 7.66 1.38
CA ASP A 285 25.66 7.00 0.12
C ASP A 285 24.20 7.35 -0.27
N LYS A 286 24.07 8.36 -1.13
CA LYS A 286 22.76 8.79 -1.67
C LYS A 286 22.12 7.80 -2.63
N THR A 287 22.90 6.86 -3.19
CA THR A 287 22.35 5.87 -4.16
C THR A 287 21.37 4.93 -3.48
N ARG A 288 21.71 4.42 -2.29
CA ARG A 288 20.80 3.55 -1.51
C ARG A 288 19.52 4.28 -1.11
N PHE A 289 19.62 5.57 -0.79
CA PHE A 289 18.46 6.38 -0.48
C PHE A 289 17.52 6.54 -1.68
N GLY A 290 18.05 6.63 -2.90
CA GLY A 290 17.24 6.75 -4.12
C GLY A 290 16.17 5.65 -4.23
N HIS A 291 16.52 4.39 -3.99
CA HIS A 291 15.59 3.27 -4.02
C HIS A 291 14.53 3.31 -2.89
N VAL A 292 14.93 3.78 -1.70
CA VAL A 292 13.99 3.94 -0.57
C VAL A 292 13.04 5.12 -0.84
N LEU A 293 13.54 6.20 -1.44
CA LEU A 293 12.73 7.36 -1.87
C LEU A 293 11.71 6.96 -2.94
N GLU A 294 12.12 6.16 -3.92
CA GLU A 294 11.21 5.63 -4.94
C GLU A 294 10.08 4.79 -4.30
N THR A 295 10.43 3.90 -3.38
CA THR A 295 9.45 3.14 -2.59
C THR A 295 8.54 4.05 -1.77
N PHE A 296 9.07 5.10 -1.16
CA PHE A 296 8.28 6.07 -0.42
C PHE A 296 7.24 6.75 -1.32
N VAL A 297 7.65 7.27 -2.47
CA VAL A 297 6.74 7.92 -3.42
C VAL A 297 5.69 6.94 -3.94
N TYR A 298 6.10 5.73 -4.31
CA TYR A 298 5.16 4.69 -4.72
C TYR A 298 4.13 4.38 -3.63
N ALA A 299 4.57 4.24 -2.38
CA ALA A 299 3.68 3.98 -1.25
C ALA A 299 2.71 5.14 -0.99
N GLU A 300 3.17 6.40 -1.10
CA GLU A 300 2.29 7.57 -0.99
C GLU A 300 1.24 7.58 -2.12
N LEU A 301 1.66 7.36 -3.38
CA LEU A 301 0.72 7.27 -4.50
C LEU A 301 -0.28 6.11 -4.34
N LEU A 302 0.15 4.97 -3.79
CA LEU A 302 -0.74 3.84 -3.51
C LEU A 302 -1.79 4.18 -2.44
N LYS A 303 -1.42 4.94 -1.40
CA LYS A 303 -2.33 5.43 -0.36
C LYS A 303 -3.31 6.44 -0.95
N HIS A 304 -2.85 7.36 -1.80
CA HIS A 304 -3.73 8.26 -2.53
C HIS A 304 -4.72 7.48 -3.42
N ALA A 305 -4.27 6.45 -4.14
CA ALA A 305 -5.14 5.63 -4.96
C ALA A 305 -6.22 4.89 -4.13
N SER A 306 -5.90 4.50 -2.88
CA SER A 306 -6.86 3.82 -2.01
C SER A 306 -7.97 4.73 -1.45
N THR A 307 -7.79 6.05 -1.49
CA THR A 307 -8.71 7.07 -0.95
C THR A 307 -9.23 8.04 -2.01
N ALA A 308 -8.82 7.87 -3.27
CA ALA A 308 -9.21 8.72 -4.39
C ALA A 308 -10.69 8.53 -4.75
N GLU A 309 -11.28 9.57 -5.37
CA GLU A 309 -12.59 9.47 -6.01
C GLU A 309 -12.54 8.68 -7.32
N GLY A 310 -11.41 8.80 -8.04
CA GLY A 310 -11.15 8.05 -9.26
C GLY A 310 -10.59 6.64 -9.00
N ASP A 311 -10.69 5.77 -9.99
CA ASP A 311 -10.08 4.44 -9.98
C ASP A 311 -8.73 4.50 -10.71
N TYR A 312 -7.65 4.24 -9.99
CA TYR A 312 -6.28 4.41 -10.47
C TYR A 312 -5.45 3.14 -10.30
N GLN A 313 -4.79 2.73 -11.37
CA GLN A 313 -3.83 1.63 -11.37
C GLN A 313 -2.40 2.17 -11.40
N LEU A 314 -1.56 1.74 -10.46
CA LEU A 314 -0.14 2.07 -10.43
C LEU A 314 0.65 0.99 -11.16
N LEU A 315 1.45 1.41 -12.11
CA LEU A 315 2.28 0.62 -13.00
C LEU A 315 3.69 1.21 -13.07
N TYR A 316 4.61 0.62 -13.80
CA TYR A 316 5.89 1.23 -14.18
C TYR A 316 6.10 1.10 -15.69
N TYR A 317 7.00 1.88 -16.27
CA TYR A 317 7.38 1.72 -17.68
C TYR A 317 8.86 1.41 -17.80
N ARG A 318 9.20 0.44 -18.63
CA ARG A 318 10.58 0.18 -19.06
C ARG A 318 10.59 -0.52 -20.41
N ASP A 319 11.48 -0.07 -21.29
CA ASP A 319 11.66 -0.67 -22.61
C ASP A 319 12.99 -1.44 -22.76
N ALA A 320 13.26 -1.92 -23.99
CA ALA A 320 14.47 -2.65 -24.31
C ALA A 320 15.73 -1.75 -24.25
N ASP A 321 15.58 -0.45 -24.50
CA ASP A 321 16.67 0.53 -24.46
C ASP A 321 16.94 1.05 -23.04
N GLN A 322 16.39 0.39 -22.03
CA GLN A 322 16.50 0.73 -20.62
C GLN A 322 15.95 2.14 -20.27
N VAL A 323 15.05 2.67 -21.11
CA VAL A 323 14.33 3.91 -20.77
C VAL A 323 13.18 3.54 -19.84
N GLU A 324 13.15 4.19 -18.67
CA GLU A 324 12.24 3.88 -17.57
C GLU A 324 11.42 5.10 -17.16
N VAL A 325 10.22 4.87 -16.61
CA VAL A 325 9.45 5.80 -15.79
C VAL A 325 9.11 5.07 -14.50
N ASP A 326 9.47 5.65 -13.37
CA ASP A 326 9.40 5.00 -12.05
C ASP A 326 8.00 4.57 -11.69
N VAL A 327 7.00 5.45 -11.87
CA VAL A 327 5.58 5.13 -11.69
C VAL A 327 4.77 5.67 -12.86
N VAL A 328 3.91 4.82 -13.40
CA VAL A 328 2.90 5.18 -14.40
C VAL A 328 1.53 4.93 -13.79
N ILE A 329 0.69 5.95 -13.78
CA ILE A 329 -0.64 5.90 -13.20
C ILE A 329 -1.65 5.93 -14.36
N GLU A 330 -2.51 4.92 -14.43
CA GLU A 330 -3.57 4.82 -15.44
C GLU A 330 -4.93 4.88 -14.74
N ASN A 331 -5.84 5.75 -15.19
CA ASN A 331 -7.20 5.80 -14.69
C ASN A 331 -8.12 4.84 -15.46
N ALA A 332 -9.37 4.70 -15.03
CA ALA A 332 -10.37 3.83 -15.66
C ALA A 332 -10.64 4.20 -17.14
N ALA A 333 -10.48 5.47 -17.53
CA ALA A 333 -10.61 5.95 -18.91
C ALA A 333 -9.39 5.63 -19.78
N GLY A 334 -8.31 5.07 -19.24
CA GLY A 334 -7.06 4.78 -19.94
C GLY A 334 -6.12 5.97 -20.07
N GLN A 335 -6.44 7.10 -19.43
CA GLN A 335 -5.55 8.27 -19.38
C GLN A 335 -4.35 7.97 -18.47
N VAL A 336 -3.20 8.55 -18.78
CA VAL A 336 -1.91 8.21 -18.19
C VAL A 336 -1.20 9.42 -17.62
N VAL A 337 -0.72 9.30 -16.41
CA VAL A 337 0.23 10.22 -15.76
C VAL A 337 1.54 9.48 -15.51
N GLY A 338 2.67 10.06 -15.91
CA GLY A 338 4.01 9.54 -15.61
C GLY A 338 4.63 10.28 -14.43
N VAL A 339 5.26 9.54 -13.52
CA VAL A 339 6.01 10.10 -12.37
C VAL A 339 7.43 9.59 -12.40
N GLU A 340 8.38 10.51 -12.46
CA GLU A 340 9.82 10.27 -12.31
C GLU A 340 10.29 10.84 -10.98
N ILE A 341 11.24 10.18 -10.31
CA ILE A 341 11.63 10.51 -8.93
C ILE A 341 13.13 10.78 -8.86
N LYS A 342 13.50 11.92 -8.29
CA LYS A 342 14.91 12.31 -8.12
C LYS A 342 15.21 12.75 -6.68
N SER A 343 16.23 12.15 -6.10
CA SER A 343 16.73 12.50 -4.76
C SER A 343 17.66 13.74 -4.76
N SER A 344 17.81 14.43 -5.90
CA SER A 344 18.63 15.63 -6.03
C SER A 344 17.78 16.86 -6.22
N ALA A 345 18.31 18.02 -5.81
CA ALA A 345 17.70 19.32 -6.08
C ALA A 345 17.90 19.81 -7.52
N THR A 346 18.79 19.17 -8.28
CA THR A 346 19.10 19.56 -9.66
C THR A 346 18.45 18.62 -10.65
N VAL A 347 17.64 19.16 -11.55
CA VAL A 347 16.98 18.46 -12.66
C VAL A 347 17.81 18.64 -13.93
N LYS A 348 18.02 17.56 -14.69
CA LYS A 348 18.73 17.55 -15.98
C LYS A 348 17.77 17.18 -17.11
N ALA A 349 18.07 17.62 -18.32
CA ALA A 349 17.28 17.26 -19.52
C ALA A 349 17.19 15.73 -19.75
N SER A 350 18.22 14.98 -19.36
CA SER A 350 18.24 13.51 -19.41
C SER A 350 17.18 12.85 -18.52
N ASP A 351 16.79 13.50 -17.43
CA ASP A 351 15.83 12.98 -16.47
C ASP A 351 14.40 12.98 -17.03
N LEU A 352 14.15 13.73 -18.11
CA LEU A 352 12.85 13.80 -18.78
C LEU A 352 12.69 12.75 -19.89
N ARG A 353 13.74 11.97 -20.18
CA ARG A 353 13.73 11.03 -21.33
C ARG A 353 12.61 10.00 -21.22
N GLY A 354 12.40 9.45 -20.01
CA GLY A 354 11.34 8.49 -19.74
C GLY A 354 9.96 9.08 -19.94
N LEU A 355 9.71 10.24 -19.34
CA LEU A 355 8.41 10.93 -19.42
C LEU A 355 8.07 11.34 -20.86
N ARG A 356 9.02 11.88 -21.62
CA ARG A 356 8.83 12.22 -23.05
C ARG A 356 8.53 10.98 -23.89
N LYS A 357 9.22 9.86 -23.63
CA LYS A 357 8.94 8.60 -24.33
C LYS A 357 7.56 8.06 -24.00
N LEU A 358 7.16 8.11 -22.73
CA LEU A 358 5.82 7.73 -22.29
C LEU A 358 4.75 8.61 -22.95
N ALA A 359 4.95 9.92 -23.01
CA ALA A 359 4.05 10.87 -23.69
C ALA A 359 3.86 10.50 -25.16
N GLY A 360 4.95 10.23 -25.88
CA GLY A 360 4.89 9.79 -27.28
C GLY A 360 4.15 8.45 -27.48
N LEU A 361 4.30 7.50 -26.55
CA LEU A 361 3.63 6.20 -26.59
C LEU A 361 2.15 6.29 -26.22
N ALA A 362 1.80 7.05 -25.20
CA ALA A 362 0.42 7.22 -24.76
C ALA A 362 -0.38 8.13 -25.72
N GLY A 363 0.28 9.11 -26.36
CA GLY A 363 -0.35 10.02 -27.32
C GLY A 363 -1.44 10.87 -26.67
N ALA A 364 -2.67 10.81 -27.19
CA ALA A 364 -3.80 11.59 -26.66
C ALA A 364 -4.21 11.18 -25.22
N ASP A 365 -3.84 9.99 -24.78
CA ASP A 365 -4.13 9.51 -23.43
C ASP A 365 -3.13 10.04 -22.39
N PHE A 366 -2.04 10.69 -22.80
CA PHE A 366 -1.07 11.30 -21.89
C PHE A 366 -1.61 12.59 -21.27
N LYS A 367 -1.88 12.54 -19.96
CA LYS A 367 -2.38 13.69 -19.21
C LYS A 367 -1.25 14.60 -18.75
N MET A 368 -0.26 14.04 -18.06
CA MET A 368 0.82 14.81 -17.46
C MET A 368 2.04 13.95 -17.15
N GLY A 369 3.22 14.52 -17.25
CA GLY A 369 4.46 14.01 -16.67
C GLY A 369 4.86 14.85 -15.48
N VAL A 370 5.19 14.21 -14.36
CA VAL A 370 5.66 14.89 -13.14
C VAL A 370 7.01 14.33 -12.73
N LEU A 371 8.03 15.17 -12.73
CA LEU A 371 9.32 14.87 -12.15
C LEU A 371 9.33 15.39 -10.72
N LEU A 372 9.21 14.48 -9.76
CA LEU A 372 9.28 14.77 -8.33
C LEU A 372 10.75 14.87 -7.90
N TYR A 373 11.14 15.98 -7.28
CA TYR A 373 12.55 16.22 -6.92
C TYR A 373 12.71 16.87 -5.54
N ASP A 374 13.93 16.85 -5.02
CA ASP A 374 14.29 17.47 -3.73
C ASP A 374 14.50 18.99 -3.86
N GLY A 375 13.49 19.67 -4.40
CA GLY A 375 13.48 21.13 -4.62
C GLY A 375 12.31 21.81 -3.95
N ASP A 376 12.10 23.09 -4.31
CA ASP A 376 11.09 23.97 -3.71
C ASP A 376 10.16 24.64 -4.73
N GLU A 377 10.46 24.55 -6.02
CA GLU A 377 9.67 25.22 -7.06
C GLU A 377 8.95 24.22 -7.96
N THR A 378 7.74 24.57 -8.38
CA THR A 378 7.02 23.87 -9.44
C THR A 378 7.24 24.63 -10.75
N LEU A 379 7.87 23.96 -11.73
CA LEU A 379 8.28 24.57 -13.00
C LEU A 379 7.79 23.75 -14.20
N PRO A 380 7.24 24.38 -15.24
CA PRO A 380 6.91 23.69 -16.49
C PRO A 380 8.20 23.37 -17.26
N LEU A 381 8.27 22.14 -17.79
CA LEU A 381 9.41 21.63 -18.57
C LEU A 381 9.05 21.35 -20.04
N GLY A 382 7.89 21.83 -20.50
CA GLY A 382 7.35 21.58 -21.85
C GLY A 382 6.62 20.25 -21.97
N ASP A 383 5.91 20.04 -23.08
CA ASP A 383 5.23 18.78 -23.44
C ASP A 383 4.29 18.24 -22.34
N ASN A 384 3.63 19.12 -21.60
CA ASN A 384 2.82 18.78 -20.40
C ASN A 384 3.61 18.04 -19.32
N ILE A 385 4.91 18.33 -19.19
CA ILE A 385 5.80 17.78 -18.16
C ILE A 385 6.16 18.90 -17.19
N TRP A 386 6.16 18.57 -15.90
CA TRP A 386 6.43 19.48 -14.80
C TRP A 386 7.51 18.93 -13.89
N ALA A 387 8.40 19.79 -13.40
CA ALA A 387 9.16 19.51 -12.20
C ALA A 387 8.34 20.00 -11.01
N ALA A 388 8.24 19.17 -9.96
CA ALA A 388 7.54 19.55 -8.75
C ALA A 388 8.28 19.02 -7.50
N PRO A 389 8.28 19.78 -6.39
CA PRO A 389 8.81 19.26 -5.13
C PRO A 389 8.13 17.97 -4.69
N LEU A 390 8.88 17.06 -4.09
CA LEU A 390 8.33 15.83 -3.49
C LEU A 390 7.20 16.14 -2.49
N SER A 391 7.28 17.27 -1.80
CA SER A 391 6.28 17.74 -0.85
C SER A 391 4.91 18.08 -1.48
N THR A 392 4.78 18.16 -2.81
CA THR A 392 3.47 18.28 -3.47
C THR A 392 2.56 17.09 -3.22
N LEU A 393 3.13 15.91 -2.90
CA LEU A 393 2.35 14.71 -2.56
C LEU A 393 1.48 14.89 -1.31
N TRP A 394 1.86 15.80 -0.40
CA TRP A 394 1.14 16.10 0.84
C TRP A 394 0.93 17.61 1.07
N GLY A 395 1.21 18.42 0.06
CA GLY A 395 0.94 19.85 0.09
C GLY A 395 -0.54 20.18 -0.17
N THR A 396 -0.96 21.31 0.33
CA THR A 396 -2.32 21.85 0.15
C THR A 396 -2.48 22.50 -1.21
#